data_45237bb11ba7d0e26995a50ef65793f3
#
_entry.id   45237bb11ba7d0e26995a50ef65793f3
#
_cell.length_a   1.000
_cell.length_b   1.000
_cell.length_c   1.000
_cell.angle_alpha   90.00
_cell.angle_beta   90.00
_cell.angle_gamma   90.00
#
_symmetry.space_group_name_H-M   'P 1'
#
loop_
_entity.id
_entity.type
_entity.pdbx_description
1 polymer ?
#
loop_
_entity_poly.entity_id
_entity_poly.type
_entity_poly.pdbx_seq_one_letter_code
_entity_poly.pdbx_strand_id
1 'polypeptide(L)'
;MLLDEYIERNFPNLPICPPLFYNWKIGIRFELGDPKEENDSKYIERVYKRALQLFNSINDKNDEIYLVSYDDRLIKRRFNNKYKTKFFTSYLQDKNDKYRIQIQEFPFQNPEEDEDNEWCTLRYTMKCKSKDIKIVSLLKAYFNTNMARIYFVNLNKGTIFHIYDDRGCDLIASKIESIKNIYLTYNDWILDYDREKIDKVFKDK
;
A
#
# COMPACT_ATOMS: atom_id res chain seq x y z
N MET A 1 -18.28 -2.76 8.60
CA MET A 1 -17.68 -1.39 8.57
C MET A 1 -17.08 -1.21 7.20
N LEU A 2 -17.39 -0.14 6.51
CA LEU A 2 -16.80 0.21 5.22
C LEU A 2 -15.38 0.77 5.40
N LEU A 3 -14.58 0.80 4.33
CA LEU A 3 -13.21 1.32 4.38
C LEU A 3 -13.19 2.78 4.87
N ASP A 4 -14.04 3.64 4.29
CA ASP A 4 -14.04 5.07 4.64
C ASP A 4 -14.44 5.32 6.10
N GLU A 5 -15.40 4.56 6.64
CA GLU A 5 -15.76 4.61 8.07
C GLU A 5 -14.59 4.19 8.97
N TYR A 6 -13.83 3.16 8.54
CA TYR A 6 -12.64 2.71 9.27
C TYR A 6 -11.54 3.76 9.26
N ILE A 7 -11.27 4.36 8.10
CA ILE A 7 -10.25 5.40 7.96
C ILE A 7 -10.63 6.61 8.80
N GLU A 8 -11.84 7.11 8.71
CA GLU A 8 -12.26 8.29 9.49
C GLU A 8 -12.13 8.06 11.00
N ARG A 9 -12.43 6.85 11.48
CA ARG A 9 -12.33 6.50 12.91
C ARG A 9 -10.90 6.37 13.41
N ASN A 10 -9.99 5.78 12.62
CA ASN A 10 -8.63 5.41 13.07
C ASN A 10 -7.55 6.34 12.54
N PHE A 11 -7.83 7.03 11.45
CA PHE A 11 -6.94 7.95 10.74
C PHE A 11 -7.71 9.19 10.27
N PRO A 12 -8.30 9.97 11.20
CA PRO A 12 -9.17 11.09 10.85
C PRO A 12 -8.47 12.08 9.90
N ASN A 13 -9.19 12.47 8.84
CA ASN A 13 -8.73 13.36 7.78
C ASN A 13 -7.53 12.84 6.96
N LEU A 14 -7.21 11.53 7.01
CA LEU A 14 -6.13 10.96 6.20
C LEU A 14 -6.59 10.70 4.77
N PRO A 15 -6.02 11.34 3.75
CA PRO A 15 -6.18 10.90 2.38
C PRO A 15 -5.32 9.64 2.14
N ILE A 16 -5.93 8.57 1.62
CA ILE A 16 -5.16 7.38 1.18
C ILE A 16 -4.57 7.66 -0.20
N CYS A 17 -3.52 8.45 -0.23
CA CYS A 17 -2.78 8.82 -1.45
C CYS A 17 -1.30 9.04 -1.12
N PRO A 18 -0.40 8.92 -2.12
CA PRO A 18 1.01 9.28 -1.93
C PRO A 18 1.18 10.79 -1.70
N PRO A 19 2.18 11.18 -0.93
CA PRO A 19 3.06 10.35 -0.12
C PRO A 19 2.43 10.05 1.27
N LEU A 20 2.06 8.80 1.50
CA LEU A 20 1.31 8.38 2.70
C LEU A 20 1.98 8.77 4.02
N PHE A 21 3.31 8.59 4.11
CA PHE A 21 4.11 8.91 5.30
C PHE A 21 4.01 10.37 5.74
N TYR A 22 3.97 11.31 4.80
CA TYR A 22 3.91 12.73 5.14
C TYR A 22 2.50 13.20 5.54
N ASN A 23 1.50 12.42 5.19
CA ASN A 23 0.10 12.72 5.48
C ASN A 23 -0.34 12.25 6.88
N TRP A 24 0.56 11.54 7.62
CA TRP A 24 0.24 11.01 8.95
C TRP A 24 1.38 11.15 9.94
N LYS A 25 1.05 11.34 11.22
CA LYS A 25 2.02 11.65 12.29
C LYS A 25 2.81 10.45 12.82
N ILE A 26 2.27 9.23 12.69
CA ILE A 26 2.89 7.98 13.19
C ILE A 26 3.21 7.13 11.97
N GLY A 27 4.45 7.15 11.55
CA GLY A 27 4.84 6.43 10.34
C GLY A 27 6.32 6.12 10.29
N ILE A 28 6.65 5.17 9.42
CA ILE A 28 8.02 4.78 9.09
C ILE A 28 8.10 4.69 7.56
N ARG A 29 9.18 5.20 7.01
CA ARG A 29 9.53 5.03 5.61
C ARG A 29 10.75 4.13 5.51
N PHE A 30 10.62 3.03 4.77
CA PHE A 30 11.68 2.06 4.58
C PHE A 30 12.25 2.13 3.17
N GLU A 31 13.55 1.96 3.08
CA GLU A 31 14.27 1.71 1.85
C GLU A 31 14.18 0.22 1.48
N LEU A 32 13.71 -0.08 0.28
CA LEU A 32 13.62 -1.46 -0.23
C LEU A 32 14.85 -1.82 -1.05
N GLY A 33 15.22 -0.98 -2.01
CA GLY A 33 16.40 -1.14 -2.83
C GLY A 33 17.68 -0.69 -2.12
N ASP A 34 18.80 -0.82 -2.82
CA ASP A 34 20.08 -0.23 -2.43
C ASP A 34 20.58 0.58 -3.62
N PRO A 35 20.61 1.91 -3.51
CA PRO A 35 21.01 2.76 -4.62
C PRO A 35 22.48 2.55 -5.07
N LYS A 36 23.28 1.79 -4.29
CA LYS A 36 24.67 1.43 -4.59
C LYS A 36 24.82 0.07 -5.28
N GLU A 37 23.72 -0.71 -5.38
CA GLU A 37 23.76 -2.01 -6.04
C GLU A 37 23.68 -1.81 -7.56
N GLU A 38 24.77 -2.13 -8.26
CA GLU A 38 24.86 -1.99 -9.72
C GLU A 38 24.26 -3.18 -10.48
N ASN A 39 24.03 -4.30 -9.79
CA ASN A 39 23.45 -5.49 -10.40
C ASN A 39 21.92 -5.49 -10.26
N ASP A 40 21.20 -5.25 -11.36
CA ASP A 40 19.74 -5.16 -11.39
C ASP A 40 19.05 -6.39 -10.78
N SER A 41 19.57 -7.60 -11.02
CA SER A 41 18.97 -8.83 -10.49
C SER A 41 19.07 -8.90 -8.97
N LYS A 42 20.21 -8.51 -8.39
CA LYS A 42 20.42 -8.46 -6.94
C LYS A 42 19.60 -7.33 -6.32
N TYR A 43 19.52 -6.19 -6.99
CA TYR A 43 18.71 -5.06 -6.57
C TYR A 43 17.24 -5.48 -6.42
N ILE A 44 16.63 -6.04 -7.46
CA ILE A 44 15.23 -6.49 -7.47
C ILE A 44 15.01 -7.63 -6.47
N GLU A 45 15.93 -8.57 -6.32
CA GLU A 45 15.84 -9.63 -5.31
C GLU A 45 15.79 -9.04 -3.90
N ARG A 46 16.62 -8.05 -3.58
CA ARG A 46 16.61 -7.33 -2.30
C ARG A 46 15.28 -6.63 -2.08
N VAL A 47 14.82 -5.84 -3.05
CA VAL A 47 13.54 -5.13 -3.01
C VAL A 47 12.39 -6.08 -2.67
N TYR A 48 12.29 -7.16 -3.41
CA TYR A 48 11.27 -8.18 -3.22
C TYR A 48 11.34 -8.82 -1.82
N LYS A 49 12.55 -9.20 -1.38
CA LYS A 49 12.77 -9.83 -0.08
C LYS A 49 12.37 -8.91 1.08
N ARG A 50 12.79 -7.64 1.03
CA ARG A 50 12.45 -6.64 2.06
C ARG A 50 10.95 -6.35 2.09
N ALA A 51 10.32 -6.13 0.93
CA ALA A 51 8.88 -5.89 0.84
C ALA A 51 8.08 -7.06 1.41
N LEU A 52 8.44 -8.32 1.08
CA LEU A 52 7.79 -9.51 1.60
C LEU A 52 7.99 -9.67 3.12
N GLN A 53 9.20 -9.42 3.62
CA GLN A 53 9.49 -9.49 5.06
C GLN A 53 8.69 -8.46 5.84
N LEU A 54 8.64 -7.21 5.38
CA LEU A 54 7.83 -6.16 6.01
C LEU A 54 6.35 -6.53 5.99
N PHE A 55 5.79 -6.93 4.84
CA PHE A 55 4.40 -7.35 4.76
C PHE A 55 4.06 -8.45 5.77
N ASN A 56 4.89 -9.51 5.88
CA ASN A 56 4.68 -10.62 6.79
C ASN A 56 4.83 -10.23 8.27
N SER A 57 5.67 -9.24 8.58
CA SER A 57 5.84 -8.74 9.95
C SER A 57 4.71 -7.81 10.38
N ILE A 58 4.10 -7.10 9.42
CA ILE A 58 2.97 -6.21 9.67
C ILE A 58 1.66 -6.99 9.78
N ASN A 59 1.48 -8.09 9.01
CA ASN A 59 0.21 -8.79 8.87
C ASN A 59 0.29 -10.24 9.32
N ASP A 60 -0.54 -10.61 10.30
CA ASP A 60 -0.75 -12.02 10.65
C ASP A 60 -1.70 -12.68 9.63
N LYS A 61 -1.56 -14.00 9.43
CA LYS A 61 -2.33 -14.75 8.41
C LYS A 61 -3.85 -14.56 8.50
N ASN A 62 -4.38 -14.39 9.71
CA ASN A 62 -5.81 -14.26 9.96
C ASN A 62 -6.28 -12.80 10.15
N ASP A 63 -5.37 -11.82 10.05
CA ASP A 63 -5.75 -10.42 10.13
C ASP A 63 -6.73 -10.08 9.01
N GLU A 64 -7.80 -9.36 9.37
CA GLU A 64 -8.69 -8.74 8.41
C GLU A 64 -8.02 -7.50 7.82
N ILE A 65 -7.95 -7.45 6.52
CA ILE A 65 -7.36 -6.33 5.80
C ILE A 65 -8.28 -5.82 4.69
N TYR A 66 -8.17 -4.55 4.37
CA TYR A 66 -8.59 -4.05 3.08
C TYR A 66 -7.40 -4.03 2.12
N LEU A 67 -7.55 -4.73 0.99
CA LEU A 67 -6.72 -4.53 -0.19
C LEU A 67 -7.35 -3.40 -1.00
N VAL A 68 -6.62 -2.29 -1.13
CA VAL A 68 -7.07 -1.09 -1.84
C VAL A 68 -6.14 -0.82 -3.01
N SER A 69 -6.72 -0.53 -4.17
CA SER A 69 -5.94 -0.16 -5.35
C SER A 69 -6.60 1.02 -6.07
N TYR A 70 -5.78 1.94 -6.56
CA TYR A 70 -6.23 3.08 -7.36
C TYR A 70 -5.75 2.96 -8.79
N ASP A 71 -6.59 3.40 -9.72
CA ASP A 71 -6.32 3.40 -11.16
C ASP A 71 -6.87 4.65 -11.82
N ASP A 72 -5.99 5.38 -12.47
CA ASP A 72 -6.36 6.54 -13.25
C ASP A 72 -6.74 6.11 -14.66
N ARG A 73 -7.88 6.58 -15.15
CA ARG A 73 -8.45 6.18 -16.43
C ARG A 73 -9.13 7.32 -17.15
N LEU A 74 -9.13 7.22 -18.49
CA LEU A 74 -10.03 8.01 -19.31
C LEU A 74 -11.49 7.66 -18.99
N ILE A 75 -12.33 8.67 -18.78
CA ILE A 75 -13.77 8.55 -18.49
C ILE A 75 -14.47 7.68 -19.54
N LYS A 76 -14.11 7.82 -20.82
CA LYS A 76 -14.60 6.98 -21.94
C LYS A 76 -14.39 5.48 -21.71
N ARG A 77 -13.39 5.09 -20.89
CA ARG A 77 -13.01 3.69 -20.63
C ARG A 77 -13.39 3.19 -19.22
N ARG A 78 -14.07 4.03 -18.42
CA ARG A 78 -14.40 3.70 -17.01
C ARG A 78 -15.22 2.43 -16.84
N PHE A 79 -16.05 2.08 -17.80
CA PHE A 79 -16.91 0.89 -17.76
C PHE A 79 -16.20 -0.41 -18.20
N ASN A 80 -14.97 -0.36 -18.68
CA ASN A 80 -14.25 -1.56 -19.07
C ASN A 80 -13.55 -2.22 -17.86
N ASN A 81 -14.36 -2.72 -16.92
CA ASN A 81 -13.90 -3.31 -15.65
C ASN A 81 -13.23 -4.68 -15.79
N LYS A 82 -13.23 -5.30 -17.00
CA LYS A 82 -12.66 -6.65 -17.20
C LYS A 82 -11.18 -6.77 -16.80
N TYR A 83 -10.40 -5.73 -17.01
CA TYR A 83 -8.96 -5.77 -16.73
C TYR A 83 -8.63 -5.81 -15.23
N LYS A 84 -9.40 -5.13 -14.38
CA LYS A 84 -9.05 -5.01 -12.96
C LYS A 84 -9.70 -6.01 -12.03
N THR A 85 -10.90 -6.45 -12.34
CA THR A 85 -11.40 -7.67 -11.69
C THR A 85 -10.45 -8.83 -11.96
N LYS A 86 -9.85 -8.91 -13.16
CA LYS A 86 -8.81 -9.89 -13.50
C LYS A 86 -7.55 -9.71 -12.65
N PHE A 87 -7.12 -8.47 -12.39
CA PHE A 87 -5.99 -8.17 -11.51
C PHE A 87 -6.22 -8.75 -10.10
N PHE A 88 -7.28 -8.32 -9.41
CA PHE A 88 -7.58 -8.82 -8.08
C PHE A 88 -7.73 -10.35 -8.06
N THR A 89 -8.44 -10.93 -9.03
CA THR A 89 -8.64 -12.40 -9.07
C THR A 89 -7.37 -13.19 -9.31
N SER A 90 -6.35 -12.61 -9.95
CA SER A 90 -5.07 -13.29 -10.15
C SER A 90 -4.29 -13.47 -8.86
N TYR A 91 -4.47 -12.54 -7.90
CA TYR A 91 -3.70 -12.51 -6.65
C TYR A 91 -4.52 -12.87 -5.41
N LEU A 92 -5.74 -13.37 -5.59
CA LEU A 92 -6.57 -13.94 -4.52
C LEU A 92 -6.53 -15.46 -4.54
N GLN A 93 -6.66 -16.09 -3.36
CA GLN A 93 -6.74 -17.54 -3.24
C GLN A 93 -8.04 -18.04 -3.87
N ASP A 94 -9.18 -17.42 -3.57
CA ASP A 94 -10.47 -17.74 -4.18
C ASP A 94 -10.80 -16.72 -5.30
N LYS A 95 -11.02 -17.24 -6.51
CA LYS A 95 -11.42 -16.42 -7.66
C LYS A 95 -12.84 -15.83 -7.52
N ASN A 96 -13.67 -16.39 -6.65
CA ASN A 96 -15.02 -15.89 -6.39
C ASN A 96 -15.01 -14.62 -5.54
N ASP A 97 -13.90 -14.31 -4.85
CA ASP A 97 -13.76 -13.07 -4.10
C ASP A 97 -13.85 -11.80 -4.97
N LYS A 98 -13.73 -11.96 -6.31
CA LYS A 98 -13.97 -10.85 -7.26
C LYS A 98 -15.35 -10.17 -7.10
N TYR A 99 -16.36 -10.91 -6.65
CA TYR A 99 -17.71 -10.37 -6.45
C TYR A 99 -17.84 -9.51 -5.20
N ARG A 100 -16.80 -9.50 -4.34
CA ARG A 100 -16.72 -8.69 -3.13
C ARG A 100 -15.99 -7.37 -3.34
N ILE A 101 -15.43 -7.16 -4.54
CA ILE A 101 -14.70 -5.93 -4.88
C ILE A 101 -15.70 -4.79 -5.03
N GLN A 102 -15.51 -3.75 -4.23
CA GLN A 102 -16.23 -2.49 -4.34
C GLN A 102 -15.43 -1.54 -5.24
N ILE A 103 -16.12 -0.82 -6.11
CA ILE A 103 -15.51 0.14 -7.04
C ILE A 103 -16.15 1.49 -6.79
N GLN A 104 -15.32 2.50 -6.55
CA GLN A 104 -15.75 3.89 -6.40
C GLN A 104 -14.97 4.78 -7.37
N GLU A 105 -15.65 5.77 -7.93
CA GLU A 105 -15.07 6.76 -8.82
C GLU A 105 -14.80 8.06 -8.04
N PHE A 106 -13.65 8.62 -8.25
CA PHE A 106 -13.19 9.89 -7.70
C PHE A 106 -12.73 10.82 -8.83
N PRO A 107 -12.73 12.14 -8.62
CA PRO A 107 -12.02 13.07 -9.48
C PRO A 107 -10.56 12.63 -9.69
N PHE A 108 -10.00 12.93 -10.84
CA PHE A 108 -8.58 12.66 -11.09
C PHE A 108 -7.71 13.38 -10.08
N GLN A 109 -6.69 12.68 -9.55
CA GLN A 109 -5.88 13.20 -8.43
C GLN A 109 -4.94 14.35 -8.82
N ASN A 110 -4.60 14.47 -10.11
CA ASN A 110 -3.76 15.52 -10.65
C ASN A 110 -4.54 16.40 -11.65
N PRO A 111 -5.48 17.24 -11.18
CA PRO A 111 -6.33 18.03 -12.09
C PRO A 111 -5.54 18.94 -13.04
N GLU A 112 -4.34 19.37 -12.63
CA GLU A 112 -3.44 20.21 -13.43
C GLU A 112 -2.89 19.47 -14.67
N GLU A 113 -2.92 18.12 -14.66
CA GLU A 113 -2.50 17.27 -15.78
C GLU A 113 -3.69 16.85 -16.69
N ASP A 114 -4.91 17.30 -16.38
CA ASP A 114 -6.15 16.93 -17.06
C ASP A 114 -6.93 18.19 -17.49
N GLU A 115 -6.35 18.97 -18.39
CA GLU A 115 -6.95 20.21 -18.90
C GLU A 115 -8.36 20.00 -19.51
N ASP A 116 -8.59 18.83 -20.11
CA ASP A 116 -9.85 18.50 -20.79
C ASP A 116 -10.86 17.79 -19.88
N ASN A 117 -10.54 17.56 -18.61
CA ASN A 117 -11.35 16.78 -17.65
C ASN A 117 -11.77 15.40 -18.19
N GLU A 118 -10.87 14.73 -18.90
CA GLU A 118 -11.13 13.42 -19.49
C GLU A 118 -10.77 12.25 -18.57
N TRP A 119 -10.11 12.47 -17.42
CA TRP A 119 -9.65 11.44 -16.51
C TRP A 119 -10.49 11.33 -15.24
N CYS A 120 -10.53 10.14 -14.70
CA CYS A 120 -11.04 9.85 -13.36
C CYS A 120 -10.15 8.84 -12.66
N THR A 121 -10.22 8.81 -11.33
CA THR A 121 -9.54 7.81 -10.49
C THR A 121 -10.56 6.80 -9.99
N LEU A 122 -10.35 5.51 -10.28
CA LEU A 122 -11.15 4.42 -9.73
C LEU A 122 -10.44 3.81 -8.51
N ARG A 123 -11.14 3.73 -7.38
CA ARG A 123 -10.72 2.98 -6.20
C ARG A 123 -11.38 1.61 -6.18
N TYR A 124 -10.56 0.59 -6.12
CA TYR A 124 -10.99 -0.79 -5.92
C TYR A 124 -10.68 -1.19 -4.50
N THR A 125 -11.68 -1.69 -3.79
CA THR A 125 -11.57 -2.06 -2.38
C THR A 125 -12.09 -3.46 -2.16
N MET A 126 -11.34 -4.29 -1.44
CA MET A 126 -11.78 -5.62 -1.07
C MET A 126 -11.37 -5.93 0.36
N LYS A 127 -12.33 -6.34 1.19
CA LYS A 127 -12.10 -6.86 2.54
C LYS A 127 -11.83 -8.36 2.48
N CYS A 128 -10.70 -8.81 3.01
CA CYS A 128 -10.29 -10.22 3.04
C CYS A 128 -9.39 -10.49 4.25
N LYS A 129 -8.97 -11.73 4.45
CA LYS A 129 -7.89 -12.06 5.37
C LYS A 129 -6.54 -11.95 4.66
N SER A 130 -5.49 -11.61 5.42
CA SER A 130 -4.12 -11.51 4.88
C SER A 130 -3.71 -12.77 4.10
N LYS A 131 -4.04 -13.98 4.62
CA LYS A 131 -3.76 -15.26 3.96
C LYS A 131 -4.49 -15.48 2.62
N ASP A 132 -5.57 -14.75 2.38
CA ASP A 132 -6.36 -14.89 1.14
C ASP A 132 -5.66 -14.19 -0.04
N ILE A 133 -4.60 -13.40 0.23
CA ILE A 133 -3.79 -12.76 -0.79
C ILE A 133 -2.58 -13.64 -1.13
N LYS A 134 -2.36 -13.88 -2.42
CA LYS A 134 -1.12 -14.49 -2.94
C LYS A 134 -0.01 -13.44 -2.97
N ILE A 135 0.43 -13.00 -1.78
CA ILE A 135 1.35 -11.86 -1.64
C ILE A 135 2.64 -12.04 -2.46
N VAL A 136 3.20 -13.24 -2.49
CA VAL A 136 4.41 -13.55 -3.28
C VAL A 136 4.20 -13.24 -4.75
N SER A 137 3.07 -13.68 -5.33
CA SER A 137 2.73 -13.46 -6.72
C SER A 137 2.39 -12.00 -7.00
N LEU A 138 1.71 -11.34 -6.04
CA LEU A 138 1.34 -9.93 -6.14
C LEU A 138 2.59 -9.04 -6.17
N LEU A 139 3.54 -9.23 -5.25
CA LEU A 139 4.78 -8.46 -5.20
C LEU A 139 5.65 -8.68 -6.43
N LYS A 140 5.78 -9.93 -6.91
CA LYS A 140 6.49 -10.21 -8.16
C LYS A 140 5.91 -9.46 -9.35
N ALA A 141 4.61 -9.45 -9.47
CA ALA A 141 3.94 -8.70 -10.54
C ALA A 141 4.09 -7.19 -10.34
N TYR A 142 3.98 -6.71 -9.10
CA TYR A 142 4.13 -5.29 -8.77
C TYR A 142 5.46 -4.72 -9.25
N PHE A 143 6.57 -5.38 -8.94
CA PHE A 143 7.89 -4.91 -9.34
C PHE A 143 8.28 -5.18 -10.81
N ASN A 144 7.55 -6.04 -11.51
CA ASN A 144 7.80 -6.33 -12.92
C ASN A 144 6.90 -5.55 -13.89
N THR A 145 5.89 -4.86 -13.39
CA THR A 145 4.94 -4.11 -14.22
C THR A 145 4.60 -2.80 -13.53
N ASN A 146 4.35 -1.74 -14.29
CA ASN A 146 3.81 -0.49 -13.73
C ASN A 146 2.37 -0.74 -13.23
N MET A 147 2.27 -1.34 -12.05
CA MET A 147 0.98 -1.63 -11.44
C MET A 147 0.41 -0.41 -10.72
N ALA A 148 -0.89 -0.43 -10.60
CA ALA A 148 -1.66 0.57 -9.86
C ALA A 148 -1.18 0.68 -8.41
N ARG A 149 -1.35 1.86 -7.80
CA ARG A 149 -1.07 2.11 -6.38
C ARG A 149 -1.82 1.13 -5.49
N ILE A 150 -1.12 0.40 -4.62
CA ILE A 150 -1.68 -0.63 -3.75
C ILE A 150 -1.43 -0.27 -2.29
N TYR A 151 -2.49 -0.40 -1.48
CA TYR A 151 -2.45 -0.20 -0.04
C TYR A 151 -3.02 -1.42 0.67
N PHE A 152 -2.40 -1.81 1.76
CA PHE A 152 -2.86 -2.87 2.67
C PHE A 152 -3.25 -2.21 3.99
N VAL A 153 -4.55 -2.14 4.28
CA VAL A 153 -5.09 -1.55 5.50
C VAL A 153 -5.43 -2.66 6.47
N ASN A 154 -4.63 -2.86 7.51
CA ASN A 154 -4.84 -3.90 8.52
C ASN A 154 -5.80 -3.40 9.61
N LEU A 155 -6.96 -4.03 9.72
CA LEU A 155 -8.01 -3.65 10.65
C LEU A 155 -7.72 -4.06 12.09
N ASN A 156 -6.96 -5.13 12.29
CA ASN A 156 -6.64 -5.67 13.61
C ASN A 156 -5.52 -4.86 14.29
N LYS A 157 -4.52 -4.44 13.51
CA LYS A 157 -3.35 -3.73 14.02
C LYS A 157 -3.43 -2.22 13.85
N GLY A 158 -4.42 -1.72 13.09
CA GLY A 158 -4.55 -0.29 12.81
C GLY A 158 -3.38 0.28 12.03
N THR A 159 -2.97 -0.42 10.96
CA THR A 159 -1.83 -0.02 10.12
C THR A 159 -2.23 0.12 8.66
N ILE A 160 -1.52 0.97 7.93
CA ILE A 160 -1.61 1.07 6.46
C ILE A 160 -0.21 0.91 5.90
N PHE A 161 -0.03 -0.07 5.03
CA PHE A 161 1.22 -0.36 4.34
C PHE A 161 1.07 -0.06 2.84
N HIS A 162 2.00 0.70 2.27
CA HIS A 162 2.01 1.11 0.88
C HIS A 162 3.42 1.00 0.30
N ILE A 163 3.57 0.22 -0.77
CA ILE A 163 4.78 0.20 -1.58
C ILE A 163 4.58 1.24 -2.67
N TYR A 164 5.42 2.29 -2.72
CA TYR A 164 5.27 3.34 -3.72
C TYR A 164 6.06 3.03 -5.01
N ASP A 165 7.21 2.38 -4.89
CA ASP A 165 8.01 1.84 -6.00
C ASP A 165 9.08 0.87 -5.47
N ASP A 166 10.08 0.52 -6.28
CA ASP A 166 11.19 -0.35 -5.92
C ASP A 166 12.20 0.30 -4.95
N ARG A 167 12.18 1.62 -4.81
CA ARG A 167 13.05 2.33 -3.85
C ARG A 167 12.55 2.19 -2.42
N GLY A 168 11.22 2.13 -2.20
CA GLY A 168 10.75 2.08 -0.84
C GLY A 168 9.26 1.89 -0.61
N CYS A 169 8.90 1.94 0.68
CA CYS A 169 7.52 1.79 1.14
C CYS A 169 7.25 2.63 2.38
N ASP A 170 5.98 2.99 2.55
CA ASP A 170 5.45 3.70 3.70
C ASP A 170 4.65 2.74 4.60
N LEU A 171 4.88 2.80 5.90
CA LEU A 171 4.07 2.16 6.93
C LEU A 171 3.59 3.22 7.90
N ILE A 172 2.28 3.38 8.05
CA ILE A 172 1.70 4.25 9.04
C ILE A 172 0.80 3.46 10.00
N ALA A 173 0.58 4.02 11.20
CA ALA A 173 -0.25 3.37 12.22
C ALA A 173 -1.12 4.39 12.97
N SER A 174 -2.27 3.91 13.46
CA SER A 174 -3.14 4.69 14.35
C SER A 174 -2.54 4.86 15.74
N LYS A 175 -1.65 3.91 16.18
CA LYS A 175 -0.96 3.91 17.46
C LYS A 175 0.51 3.51 17.28
N ILE A 176 1.40 4.09 18.10
CA ILE A 176 2.85 3.82 18.06
C ILE A 176 3.12 2.35 18.36
N GLU A 177 2.42 1.79 19.35
CA GLU A 177 2.60 0.41 19.81
C GLU A 177 2.42 -0.60 18.68
N SER A 178 1.57 -0.30 17.70
CA SER A 178 1.30 -1.20 16.57
C SER A 178 2.52 -1.44 15.67
N ILE A 179 3.45 -0.48 15.63
CA ILE A 179 4.62 -0.55 14.74
C ILE A 179 5.97 -0.35 15.45
N LYS A 180 5.96 -0.24 16.80
CA LYS A 180 7.19 -0.06 17.57
C LYS A 180 8.18 -1.21 17.38
N ASN A 181 7.71 -2.46 17.38
CA ASN A 181 8.57 -3.62 17.12
C ASN A 181 9.12 -3.62 15.68
N ILE A 182 8.33 -3.16 14.71
CA ILE A 182 8.77 -3.02 13.30
C ILE A 182 9.89 -1.99 13.21
N TYR A 183 9.74 -0.82 13.87
CA TYR A 183 10.78 0.20 13.98
C TYR A 183 12.08 -0.35 14.55
N LEU A 184 12.02 -1.14 15.64
CA LEU A 184 13.21 -1.71 16.27
C LEU A 184 13.87 -2.80 15.42
N THR A 185 13.05 -3.70 14.84
CA THR A 185 13.54 -4.86 14.09
C THR A 185 14.17 -4.48 12.76
N TYR A 186 13.59 -3.49 12.07
CA TYR A 186 14.01 -3.07 10.73
C TYR A 186 14.63 -1.67 10.73
N ASN A 187 15.25 -1.28 11.85
CA ASN A 187 15.83 0.06 12.01
C ASN A 187 16.84 0.41 10.91
N ASP A 188 17.68 -0.56 10.49
CA ASP A 188 18.68 -0.38 9.44
C ASP A 188 18.09 -0.19 8.02
N TRP A 189 16.77 -0.41 7.88
CA TRP A 189 16.08 -0.22 6.59
C TRP A 189 15.32 1.11 6.53
N ILE A 190 15.32 1.87 7.61
CA ILE A 190 14.67 3.19 7.65
C ILE A 190 15.42 4.12 6.72
N LEU A 191 14.66 4.80 5.85
CA LEU A 191 15.21 5.77 4.91
C LEU A 191 15.90 6.92 5.67
N ASP A 192 17.19 7.10 5.42
CA ASP A 192 18.01 8.09 6.14
C ASP A 192 17.47 9.52 6.03
N TYR A 193 16.91 9.87 4.90
CA TYR A 193 16.33 11.19 4.65
C TYR A 193 15.24 11.57 5.68
N ASP A 194 14.43 10.60 6.11
CA ASP A 194 13.32 10.81 7.04
C ASP A 194 13.63 10.34 8.47
N ARG A 195 14.84 9.83 8.72
CA ARG A 195 15.24 9.19 10.00
C ARG A 195 15.01 10.08 11.22
N GLU A 196 15.44 11.32 11.16
CA GLU A 196 15.29 12.26 12.30
C GLU A 196 13.81 12.45 12.69
N LYS A 197 12.94 12.60 11.68
CA LYS A 197 11.49 12.73 11.89
C LYS A 197 10.89 11.44 12.48
N ILE A 198 11.33 10.29 12.00
CA ILE A 198 10.87 8.98 12.48
C ILE A 198 11.34 8.73 13.91
N ASP A 199 12.63 8.95 14.20
CA ASP A 199 13.22 8.74 15.52
C ASP A 199 12.53 9.57 16.61
N LYS A 200 12.16 10.82 16.33
CA LYS A 200 11.37 11.67 17.24
C LYS A 200 10.04 11.03 17.67
N VAL A 201 9.41 10.26 16.80
CA VAL A 201 8.14 9.59 17.12
C VAL A 201 8.34 8.39 18.05
N PHE A 202 9.48 7.66 17.91
CA PHE A 202 9.69 6.36 18.59
C PHE A 202 10.64 6.42 19.78
N LYS A 203 11.56 7.41 19.87
CA LYS A 203 12.56 7.53 20.94
C LYS A 203 12.12 8.46 22.09
N ASP A 204 11.27 9.43 21.79
CA ASP A 204 10.84 10.43 22.78
C ASP A 204 9.63 9.99 23.63
N LYS A 205 9.27 8.68 23.60
CA LYS A 205 8.12 8.13 24.36
C LYS A 205 8.45 6.84 25.08
#